data_e69424feca13363a95b0874d6ff81721
#
_entry.id   e69424feca13363a95b0874d6ff81721
#
_cell.length_a   1.000
_cell.length_b   1.000
_cell.length_c   1.000
_cell.angle_alpha   90.00
_cell.angle_beta   90.00
_cell.angle_gamma   90.00
#
_symmetry.space_group_name_H-M   'P 1'
#
loop_
_entity.id
_entity.type
_entity.pdbx_description
1 polymer ?
#
loop_
_entity_poly.entity_id
_entity_poly.type
_entity_poly.pdbx_seq_one_letter_code
_entity_poly.pdbx_strand_id
1 'polypeptide(L)'
;MRWALGAMLFCLCTQVMATSEQQAMRVVGDAMVVPLSEVTGSAEEGEQIFAARDAGHCVLCHQVSGLDAPFQGNIGPALGGIGDRLSPAQIRLRIADASLLNDQTIMPSYYRTEGLHRVDERYRGRTALSGAQIEHLVAYLAQLRSQNQ
;
A
#
# COMPACT_ATOMS: atom_id res chain seq x y z
N MET A 1 27.27 -37.30 54.94
CA MET A 1 27.69 -36.50 53.77
C MET A 1 26.74 -36.81 52.61
N ARG A 2 25.75 -35.97 52.32
CA ARG A 2 24.74 -36.20 51.27
C ARG A 2 24.84 -35.02 50.31
N TRP A 3 25.28 -35.29 49.11
CA TRP A 3 25.43 -34.31 48.02
C TRP A 3 24.09 -34.20 47.28
N ALA A 4 23.49 -33.03 47.34
CA ALA A 4 22.30 -32.71 46.54
C ALA A 4 22.76 -32.12 45.19
N LEU A 5 22.55 -32.84 44.08
CA LEU A 5 22.69 -32.33 42.74
C LEU A 5 21.45 -31.46 42.43
N GLY A 6 21.62 -30.17 42.35
CA GLY A 6 20.63 -29.24 41.82
C GLY A 6 20.62 -29.30 40.29
N ALA A 7 19.57 -29.83 39.70
CA ALA A 7 19.33 -29.76 38.28
C ALA A 7 18.83 -28.34 37.91
N MET A 8 19.69 -27.59 37.23
CA MET A 8 19.37 -26.25 36.70
C MET A 8 18.64 -26.41 35.37
N LEU A 9 17.33 -26.26 35.44
CA LEU A 9 16.47 -26.31 34.25
C LEU A 9 16.67 -25.02 33.45
N PHE A 10 17.39 -25.13 32.34
CA PHE A 10 17.59 -24.03 31.40
C PHE A 10 16.31 -23.88 30.55
N CYS A 11 15.45 -22.92 30.91
CA CYS A 11 14.28 -22.58 30.14
C CYS A 11 14.75 -21.81 28.88
N LEU A 12 14.85 -22.50 27.72
CA LEU A 12 15.03 -21.84 26.42
C LEU A 12 13.75 -21.08 26.09
N CYS A 13 13.71 -19.80 26.42
CA CYS A 13 12.76 -18.90 25.82
C CYS A 13 13.09 -18.75 24.34
N THR A 14 12.41 -19.50 23.48
CA THR A 14 12.35 -19.21 22.05
C THR A 14 11.63 -17.88 21.87
N GLN A 15 12.38 -16.81 21.69
CA GLN A 15 11.85 -15.53 21.23
C GLN A 15 11.40 -15.75 19.79
N VAL A 16 10.09 -15.93 19.62
CA VAL A 16 9.44 -15.73 18.32
C VAL A 16 9.63 -14.25 18.01
N MET A 17 10.62 -13.95 17.18
CA MET A 17 10.75 -12.64 16.56
C MET A 17 9.50 -12.44 15.75
N ALA A 18 8.56 -11.64 16.26
CA ALA A 18 7.53 -11.06 15.45
C ALA A 18 8.26 -10.25 14.37
N THR A 19 8.33 -10.81 13.16
CA THR A 19 8.76 -10.08 11.98
C THR A 19 7.78 -8.94 11.84
N SER A 20 8.23 -7.74 12.23
CA SER A 20 7.46 -6.53 12.08
C SER A 20 7.07 -6.43 10.61
N GLU A 21 5.77 -6.25 10.33
CA GLU A 21 5.21 -5.99 8.99
C GLU A 21 5.76 -4.70 8.35
N GLN A 22 6.68 -4.07 8.97
CA GLN A 22 7.56 -3.04 8.42
C GLN A 22 8.78 -3.68 7.76
N GLN A 23 8.54 -4.65 6.88
CA GLN A 23 9.54 -5.00 5.90
C GLN A 23 9.78 -3.73 5.09
N ALA A 24 10.89 -3.06 5.41
CA ALA A 24 11.21 -1.73 4.93
C ALA A 24 10.86 -1.63 3.43
N MET A 25 9.99 -0.68 3.09
CA MET A 25 9.59 -0.41 1.71
C MET A 25 10.85 -0.34 0.86
N ARG A 26 11.19 -1.44 0.17
CA ARG A 26 12.40 -1.48 -0.63
C ARG A 26 12.20 -0.67 -1.90
N VAL A 27 12.55 0.60 -1.80
CA VAL A 27 12.49 1.53 -2.92
C VAL A 27 13.82 1.48 -3.68
N VAL A 28 13.73 1.31 -4.99
CA VAL A 28 14.86 1.37 -5.92
C VAL A 28 14.50 2.38 -7.01
N GLY A 29 15.21 3.49 -7.02
CA GLY A 29 14.85 4.62 -7.89
C GLY A 29 13.46 5.16 -7.55
N ASP A 30 12.55 5.14 -8.52
CA ASP A 30 11.15 5.57 -8.38
C ASP A 30 10.15 4.40 -8.28
N ALA A 31 10.60 3.25 -7.81
CA ALA A 31 9.83 2.01 -7.77
C ALA A 31 9.95 1.27 -6.43
N MET A 32 8.84 0.72 -5.94
CA MET A 32 8.79 -0.22 -4.83
C MET A 32 8.73 -1.63 -5.40
N VAL A 33 9.90 -2.29 -5.43
CA VAL A 33 10.10 -3.52 -6.19
C VAL A 33 9.56 -4.77 -5.49
N VAL A 34 9.40 -4.73 -4.17
CA VAL A 34 8.84 -5.84 -3.39
C VAL A 34 7.35 -5.60 -3.18
N PRO A 35 6.49 -6.57 -3.49
CA PRO A 35 5.07 -6.51 -3.14
C PRO A 35 4.85 -6.32 -1.64
N LEU A 36 3.80 -5.61 -1.28
CA LEU A 36 3.42 -5.34 0.11
C LEU A 36 2.61 -6.47 0.75
N SER A 37 2.28 -7.50 -0.04
CA SER A 37 1.54 -8.69 0.39
C SER A 37 1.91 -9.88 -0.50
N GLU A 38 1.81 -11.08 0.06
CA GLU A 38 1.91 -12.34 -0.70
C GLU A 38 0.64 -12.62 -1.53
N VAL A 39 -0.42 -11.85 -1.32
CA VAL A 39 -1.67 -11.98 -2.08
C VAL A 39 -1.44 -11.48 -3.51
N THR A 40 -1.79 -12.31 -4.48
CA THR A 40 -1.83 -11.90 -5.89
C THR A 40 -2.91 -10.85 -6.09
N GLY A 41 -2.57 -9.69 -6.65
CA GLY A 41 -3.51 -8.62 -6.88
C GLY A 41 -4.61 -9.02 -7.87
N SER A 42 -5.86 -8.71 -7.53
CA SER A 42 -7.05 -8.82 -8.39
C SER A 42 -7.40 -7.44 -8.94
N ALA A 43 -7.50 -7.32 -10.26
CA ALA A 43 -7.88 -6.05 -10.88
C ALA A 43 -9.34 -5.68 -10.59
N GLU A 44 -10.23 -6.67 -10.47
CA GLU A 44 -11.63 -6.45 -10.12
C GLU A 44 -11.77 -5.86 -8.69
N GLU A 45 -11.09 -6.46 -7.71
CA GLU A 45 -11.08 -5.92 -6.35
C GLU A 45 -10.39 -4.54 -6.30
N GLY A 46 -9.36 -4.34 -7.12
CA GLY A 46 -8.67 -3.06 -7.25
C GLY A 46 -9.59 -1.95 -7.79
N GLU A 47 -10.44 -2.25 -8.76
CA GLU A 47 -11.45 -1.31 -9.28
C GLU A 47 -12.48 -0.94 -8.20
N GLN A 48 -12.97 -1.94 -7.46
CA GLN A 48 -13.90 -1.71 -6.35
C GLN A 48 -13.29 -0.80 -5.28
N ILE A 49 -12.03 -1.06 -4.87
CA ILE A 49 -11.32 -0.23 -3.89
C ILE A 49 -11.10 1.18 -4.43
N PHE A 50 -10.77 1.32 -5.72
CA PHE A 50 -10.56 2.61 -6.37
C PHE A 50 -11.83 3.47 -6.39
N ALA A 51 -12.97 2.85 -6.72
CA ALA A 51 -14.28 3.50 -6.78
C ALA A 51 -14.86 3.82 -5.40
N ALA A 52 -14.47 3.07 -4.35
CA ALA A 52 -15.02 3.20 -3.01
C ALA A 52 -14.61 4.53 -2.36
N ARG A 53 -15.61 5.26 -1.84
CA ARG A 53 -15.41 6.55 -1.17
C ARG A 53 -15.10 6.43 0.32
N ASP A 54 -15.16 5.24 0.87
CA ASP A 54 -14.91 4.89 2.27
C ASP A 54 -13.65 4.02 2.46
N ALA A 55 -12.96 3.70 1.37
CA ALA A 55 -11.70 2.94 1.37
C ALA A 55 -10.53 3.80 0.89
N GLY A 56 -10.11 3.65 -0.37
CA GLY A 56 -8.96 4.36 -0.93
C GLY A 56 -9.21 5.84 -1.24
N HIS A 57 -10.47 6.27 -1.38
CA HIS A 57 -10.87 7.62 -1.81
C HIS A 57 -10.27 8.07 -3.15
N CYS A 58 -9.73 7.16 -3.97
CA CYS A 58 -8.97 7.48 -5.20
C CYS A 58 -9.83 8.26 -6.19
N VAL A 59 -11.09 7.85 -6.36
CA VAL A 59 -12.07 8.48 -7.27
C VAL A 59 -12.40 9.93 -6.89
N LEU A 60 -12.13 10.37 -5.66
CA LEU A 60 -12.35 11.76 -5.25
C LEU A 60 -11.32 12.72 -5.89
N CYS A 61 -10.18 12.21 -6.28
CA CYS A 61 -9.09 13.02 -6.85
C CYS A 61 -8.75 12.61 -8.29
N HIS A 62 -8.90 11.35 -8.66
CA HIS A 62 -8.48 10.82 -9.95
C HIS A 62 -9.65 10.39 -10.82
N GLN A 63 -9.50 10.63 -12.12
CA GLN A 63 -10.44 10.23 -13.14
C GLN A 63 -9.92 9.00 -13.90
N VAL A 64 -10.81 8.03 -14.14
CA VAL A 64 -10.61 6.89 -15.03
C VAL A 64 -11.81 6.82 -15.99
N SER A 65 -11.54 6.93 -17.28
CA SER A 65 -12.60 6.83 -18.31
C SER A 65 -13.19 5.42 -18.30
N GLY A 66 -14.50 5.31 -18.45
CA GLY A 66 -15.20 4.01 -18.47
C GLY A 66 -15.47 3.40 -17.09
N LEU A 67 -14.92 3.96 -16.01
CA LEU A 67 -15.27 3.55 -14.66
C LEU A 67 -16.69 3.99 -14.31
N ASP A 68 -17.53 3.06 -13.87
CA ASP A 68 -18.89 3.36 -13.39
C ASP A 68 -18.84 3.95 -11.97
N ALA A 69 -18.37 5.19 -11.89
CA ALA A 69 -18.34 5.97 -10.67
C ALA A 69 -18.72 7.43 -10.98
N PRO A 70 -19.86 7.93 -10.47
CA PRO A 70 -20.27 9.31 -10.70
C PRO A 70 -19.36 10.29 -9.95
N PHE A 71 -19.25 11.51 -10.50
CA PHE A 71 -18.53 12.62 -9.87
C PHE A 71 -17.07 12.32 -9.54
N GLN A 72 -16.34 11.76 -10.49
CA GLN A 72 -14.90 11.58 -10.37
C GLN A 72 -14.20 12.93 -10.28
N GLY A 73 -13.22 13.04 -9.39
CA GLY A 73 -12.44 14.25 -9.19
C GLY A 73 -11.36 14.46 -10.25
N ASN A 74 -10.82 15.68 -10.28
CA ASN A 74 -9.75 16.09 -11.19
C ASN A 74 -8.61 16.84 -10.46
N ILE A 75 -8.50 16.66 -9.15
CA ILE A 75 -7.41 17.24 -8.34
C ILE A 75 -6.10 16.54 -8.66
N GLY A 76 -6.13 15.22 -8.80
CA GLY A 76 -5.02 14.41 -9.28
C GLY A 76 -5.09 14.23 -10.81
N PRO A 77 -4.00 13.75 -11.45
CA PRO A 77 -4.00 13.48 -12.88
C PRO A 77 -5.00 12.35 -13.22
N ALA A 78 -5.55 12.42 -14.45
CA ALA A 78 -6.31 11.30 -15.01
C ALA A 78 -5.40 10.07 -15.16
N LEU A 79 -5.93 8.89 -14.79
CA LEU A 79 -5.15 7.65 -14.74
C LEU A 79 -5.35 6.76 -15.97
N GLY A 80 -6.09 7.22 -16.97
CA GLY A 80 -6.14 6.55 -18.25
C GLY A 80 -4.75 6.31 -18.83
N GLY A 81 -4.51 5.08 -19.31
CA GLY A 81 -3.22 4.68 -19.86
C GLY A 81 -2.05 4.69 -18.85
N ILE A 82 -2.33 4.69 -17.54
CA ILE A 82 -1.25 4.70 -16.52
C ILE A 82 -0.38 3.46 -16.62
N GLY A 83 -0.94 2.31 -16.95
CA GLY A 83 -0.22 1.07 -17.13
C GLY A 83 0.73 1.05 -18.33
N ASP A 84 0.60 1.99 -19.28
CA ASP A 84 1.57 2.17 -20.37
C ASP A 84 2.75 3.06 -19.93
N ARG A 85 2.53 3.91 -18.95
CA ARG A 85 3.52 4.89 -18.49
C ARG A 85 4.35 4.43 -17.31
N LEU A 86 3.76 3.60 -16.45
CA LEU A 86 4.38 3.15 -15.19
C LEU A 86 4.32 1.63 -15.05
N SER A 87 5.39 1.05 -14.56
CA SER A 87 5.42 -0.35 -14.13
C SER A 87 4.60 -0.57 -12.86
N PRO A 88 4.18 -1.81 -12.56
CA PRO A 88 3.51 -2.13 -11.30
C PRO A 88 4.28 -1.66 -10.05
N ALA A 89 5.60 -1.77 -10.05
CA ALA A 89 6.45 -1.34 -8.94
C ALA A 89 6.45 0.20 -8.76
N GLN A 90 6.37 0.96 -9.85
CA GLN A 90 6.26 2.41 -9.82
C GLN A 90 4.86 2.86 -9.37
N ILE A 91 3.81 2.17 -9.80
CA ILE A 91 2.43 2.41 -9.32
C ILE A 91 2.35 2.14 -7.82
N ARG A 92 2.90 1.00 -7.36
CA ARG A 92 2.93 0.63 -5.94
C ARG A 92 3.54 1.72 -5.07
N LEU A 93 4.70 2.24 -5.45
CA LEU A 93 5.35 3.30 -4.68
C LEU A 93 4.46 4.55 -4.57
N ARG A 94 3.81 4.95 -5.65
CA ARG A 94 2.95 6.15 -5.67
C ARG A 94 1.72 5.99 -4.78
N ILE A 95 1.16 4.79 -4.69
CA ILE A 95 0.04 4.51 -3.77
C ILE A 95 0.56 4.43 -2.33
N ALA A 96 1.63 3.66 -2.10
CA ALA A 96 2.14 3.45 -0.76
C ALA A 96 2.62 4.75 -0.11
N ASP A 97 3.44 5.53 -0.81
CA ASP A 97 3.92 6.83 -0.35
C ASP A 97 4.45 7.70 -1.49
N ALA A 98 3.58 8.49 -2.09
CA ALA A 98 3.96 9.43 -3.15
C ALA A 98 4.93 10.52 -2.67
N SER A 99 4.99 10.80 -1.37
CA SER A 99 5.87 11.83 -0.81
C SER A 99 7.36 11.49 -0.92
N LEU A 100 7.70 10.22 -1.12
CA LEU A 100 9.07 9.78 -1.41
C LEU A 100 9.57 10.25 -2.79
N LEU A 101 8.64 10.59 -3.69
CA LEU A 101 8.95 11.11 -5.03
C LEU A 101 8.76 12.62 -5.12
N ASN A 102 7.84 13.16 -4.36
CA ASN A 102 7.51 14.58 -4.33
C ASN A 102 7.00 14.95 -2.93
N ASP A 103 7.80 15.63 -2.15
CA ASP A 103 7.47 16.06 -0.79
C ASP A 103 6.36 17.11 -0.71
N GLN A 104 6.03 17.75 -1.84
CA GLN A 104 4.91 18.72 -1.97
C GLN A 104 3.61 18.05 -2.43
N THR A 105 3.56 16.73 -2.55
CA THR A 105 2.35 16.05 -3.00
C THR A 105 1.22 16.20 -1.99
N ILE A 106 0.00 16.39 -2.50
CA ILE A 106 -1.23 16.33 -1.69
C ILE A 106 -1.85 14.94 -1.66
N MET A 107 -1.32 13.99 -2.47
CA MET A 107 -1.74 12.59 -2.43
C MET A 107 -1.34 11.99 -1.09
N PRO A 108 -2.28 11.42 -0.31
CA PRO A 108 -1.96 10.82 0.97
C PRO A 108 -1.02 9.61 0.81
N SER A 109 -0.22 9.34 1.82
CA SER A 109 0.48 8.07 1.94
C SER A 109 -0.49 7.02 2.48
N TYR A 110 -0.72 5.94 1.73
CA TYR A 110 -1.68 4.90 2.14
C TYR A 110 -1.04 3.78 2.98
N TYR A 111 0.28 3.69 2.99
CA TYR A 111 1.00 2.62 3.71
C TYR A 111 1.96 3.12 4.79
N ARG A 112 2.36 4.37 4.76
CA ARG A 112 3.20 4.96 5.80
C ARG A 112 2.40 5.18 7.09
N THR A 113 2.99 4.85 8.24
CA THR A 113 2.36 4.98 9.56
C THR A 113 2.99 6.07 10.42
N GLU A 114 4.21 6.52 10.09
CA GLU A 114 4.99 7.48 10.86
C GLU A 114 5.22 8.79 10.09
N GLY A 115 5.49 9.87 10.81
CA GLY A 115 5.78 11.17 10.21
C GLY A 115 4.58 11.80 9.47
N LEU A 116 3.37 11.34 9.75
CA LEU A 116 2.14 11.87 9.18
C LEU A 116 1.62 13.04 10.02
N HIS A 117 1.04 14.05 9.34
CA HIS A 117 0.43 15.20 9.99
C HIS A 117 -1.08 15.23 9.75
N ARG A 118 -1.86 15.66 10.74
CA ARG A 118 -3.33 15.83 10.66
C ARG A 118 -4.06 14.55 10.28
N VAL A 119 -3.58 13.42 10.80
CA VAL A 119 -4.20 12.12 10.57
C VAL A 119 -5.35 11.91 11.53
N ASP A 120 -6.50 11.46 11.01
CA ASP A 120 -7.63 11.02 11.82
C ASP A 120 -7.17 9.94 12.81
N GLU A 121 -7.73 9.95 14.00
CA GLU A 121 -7.35 9.04 15.08
C GLU A 121 -7.47 7.55 14.69
N ARG A 122 -8.42 7.24 13.79
CA ARG A 122 -8.60 5.89 13.25
C ARG A 122 -7.38 5.33 12.52
N TYR A 123 -6.53 6.20 11.98
CA TYR A 123 -5.35 5.82 11.18
C TYR A 123 -4.03 6.06 11.91
N ARG A 124 -4.05 6.48 13.19
CA ARG A 124 -2.80 6.68 13.94
C ARG A 124 -2.08 5.35 14.13
N GLY A 125 -0.83 5.28 13.65
CA GLY A 125 0.01 4.09 13.73
C GLY A 125 -0.49 2.92 12.88
N ARG A 126 -1.41 3.18 11.95
CA ARG A 126 -1.97 2.17 11.03
C ARG A 126 -1.85 2.65 9.60
N THR A 127 -1.72 1.71 8.67
CA THR A 127 -1.82 1.99 7.25
C THR A 127 -3.28 2.32 6.89
N ALA A 128 -3.48 3.25 5.95
CA ALA A 128 -4.82 3.57 5.46
C ALA A 128 -5.39 2.43 4.59
N LEU A 129 -4.52 1.72 3.88
CA LEU A 129 -4.83 0.51 3.13
C LEU A 129 -3.90 -0.62 3.57
N SER A 130 -4.38 -1.85 3.56
CA SER A 130 -3.54 -3.03 3.74
C SER A 130 -2.62 -3.26 2.53
N GLY A 131 -1.56 -4.03 2.71
CA GLY A 131 -0.69 -4.43 1.60
C GLY A 131 -1.46 -5.12 0.48
N ALA A 132 -2.41 -6.02 0.81
CA ALA A 132 -3.25 -6.71 -0.16
C ALA A 132 -4.12 -5.73 -0.97
N GLN A 133 -4.75 -4.76 -0.31
CA GLN A 133 -5.54 -3.73 -1.01
C GLN A 133 -4.70 -2.90 -1.98
N ILE A 134 -3.45 -2.61 -1.63
CA ILE A 134 -2.54 -1.92 -2.53
C ILE A 134 -2.18 -2.81 -3.73
N GLU A 135 -1.92 -4.11 -3.53
CA GLU A 135 -1.64 -5.01 -4.65
C GLU A 135 -2.87 -5.16 -5.59
N HIS A 136 -4.10 -5.17 -5.08
CA HIS A 136 -5.30 -5.13 -5.89
C HIS A 136 -5.38 -3.84 -6.73
N LEU A 137 -5.13 -2.68 -6.12
CA LEU A 137 -5.07 -1.40 -6.84
C LEU A 137 -3.97 -1.37 -7.90
N VAL A 138 -2.79 -1.92 -7.60
CA VAL A 138 -1.68 -2.04 -8.56
C VAL A 138 -2.11 -2.89 -9.75
N ALA A 139 -2.77 -4.03 -9.53
CA ALA A 139 -3.26 -4.89 -10.60
C ALA A 139 -4.31 -4.18 -11.47
N TYR A 140 -5.23 -3.44 -10.87
CA TYR A 140 -6.22 -2.64 -11.60
C TYR A 140 -5.56 -1.55 -12.44
N LEU A 141 -4.74 -0.71 -11.85
CA LEU A 141 -4.14 0.42 -12.54
C LEU A 141 -3.15 0.00 -13.63
N ALA A 142 -2.42 -1.10 -13.41
CA ALA A 142 -1.48 -1.61 -14.39
C ALA A 142 -2.14 -2.11 -15.70
N GLN A 143 -3.42 -2.46 -15.67
CA GLN A 143 -4.15 -2.87 -16.88
C GLN A 143 -4.81 -1.70 -17.64
N LEU A 144 -4.85 -0.51 -17.07
CA LEU A 144 -5.40 0.68 -17.74
C LEU A 144 -4.47 1.11 -18.87
N ARG A 145 -4.79 0.65 -20.08
CA ARG A 145 -4.04 0.95 -21.31
C ARG A 145 -4.74 2.02 -22.13
N SER A 146 -3.96 2.80 -22.88
CA SER A 146 -4.48 3.90 -23.70
C SER A 146 -5.46 3.44 -24.78
N GLN A 147 -5.39 2.19 -25.21
CA GLN A 147 -6.26 1.61 -26.24
C GLN A 147 -7.59 1.06 -25.71
N ASN A 148 -7.79 1.00 -24.41
CA ASN A 148 -8.97 0.43 -23.77
C ASN A 148 -9.94 1.50 -23.24
N GLN A 149 -9.82 2.74 -23.73
CA GLN A 149 -10.60 3.91 -23.26
C GLN A 149 -11.37 4.57 -24.38
#